data_9c39632509ed74709f30031c97c002c3
#
_entry.id   9c39632509ed74709f30031c97c002c3
#
_cell.length_a   1.000
_cell.length_b   1.000
_cell.length_c   1.000
_cell.angle_alpha   90.00
_cell.angle_beta   90.00
_cell.angle_gamma   90.00
#
_symmetry.space_group_name_H-M   'P 1'
#
loop_
_entity.id
_entity.type
_entity.pdbx_description
1 polymer ?
#
loop_
_entity_poly.entity_id
_entity_poly.type
_entity_poly.pdbx_seq_one_letter_code
_entity_poly.pdbx_strand_id
1 'polypeptide(L)'
;DESKGTPWTRWCIGGKTNIVLNCIDRHKDKEFFKNTFIFAEREDGKESSITYKEFDKQISKVGNTLKINGFKKGDVIALYMPQFIETYIAYFAILKIGCVVLPLFSGYGSKAVIERLNIAKAKGIFTVEKTFRKAKEIRMFDQIKNELDQVISLEKIFLLGKEKGKKIFNWENFQNVSDNLKTEETDAEDPAIIHFTSGTTGKPKGCVYTHIGLVAKMSFDEGVLADFKQTDIHLCMADMGWMVGSKSATIASAHGAQMV
;
A
#
# COMPACT_ATOMS: atom_id res chain seq x y z
N ASP A 1 -25.81 10.22 0.39
CA ASP A 1 -26.96 9.45 -0.13
C ASP A 1 -27.12 8.18 0.66
N GLU A 2 -28.22 8.06 1.36
CA GLU A 2 -28.59 6.91 2.20
C GLU A 2 -29.70 6.08 1.59
N SER A 3 -30.05 6.30 0.31
CA SER A 3 -31.17 5.65 -0.36
C SER A 3 -31.13 4.12 -0.34
N LYS A 4 -29.97 3.52 -0.12
CA LYS A 4 -29.78 2.07 0.01
C LYS A 4 -29.62 1.58 1.45
N GLY A 5 -29.86 2.47 2.44
CA GLY A 5 -29.69 2.21 3.87
C GLY A 5 -28.26 2.53 4.35
N THR A 6 -28.13 2.72 5.67
CA THR A 6 -26.90 3.18 6.34
C THR A 6 -25.64 2.43 5.97
N PRO A 7 -25.59 1.09 5.83
CA PRO A 7 -24.37 0.36 5.45
C PRO A 7 -23.87 0.69 4.03
N TRP A 8 -24.72 1.30 3.20
CA TRP A 8 -24.45 1.62 1.79
C TRP A 8 -24.43 3.13 1.54
N THR A 9 -24.26 3.91 2.59
CA THR A 9 -24.19 5.37 2.50
C THR A 9 -23.05 5.82 1.60
N ARG A 10 -23.35 6.71 0.65
CA ARG A 10 -22.36 7.37 -0.20
C ARG A 10 -22.15 8.79 0.30
N TRP A 11 -20.90 9.13 0.61
CA TRP A 11 -20.59 10.37 1.35
C TRP A 11 -20.32 11.57 0.43
N CYS A 12 -19.46 11.42 -0.54
CA CYS A 12 -18.99 12.53 -1.37
C CYS A 12 -19.35 12.32 -2.86
N ILE A 13 -20.67 12.28 -3.14
CA ILE A 13 -21.16 12.04 -4.50
C ILE A 13 -20.69 13.13 -5.44
N GLY A 14 -20.06 12.72 -6.56
CA GLY A 14 -19.49 13.64 -7.56
C GLY A 14 -18.15 14.27 -7.14
N GLY A 15 -17.72 14.05 -5.89
CA GLY A 15 -16.41 14.52 -5.42
C GLY A 15 -15.27 13.74 -6.05
N LYS A 16 -14.15 14.45 -6.29
CA LYS A 16 -12.90 13.87 -6.77
C LYS A 16 -11.86 13.94 -5.66
N THR A 17 -11.15 12.84 -5.45
CA THR A 17 -10.04 12.80 -4.48
C THR A 17 -9.12 11.61 -4.75
N ASN A 18 -8.02 11.55 -4.03
CA ASN A 18 -7.14 10.39 -3.93
C ASN A 18 -6.47 10.43 -2.56
N ILE A 19 -6.25 9.29 -1.94
CA ILE A 19 -5.53 9.21 -0.65
C ILE A 19 -4.20 9.95 -0.73
N VAL A 20 -3.46 9.82 -1.85
CA VAL A 20 -2.14 10.46 -2.04
C VAL A 20 -2.25 11.98 -2.09
N LEU A 21 -3.32 12.55 -2.69
CA LEU A 21 -3.57 14.00 -2.66
C LEU A 21 -3.66 14.53 -1.24
N ASN A 22 -4.32 13.75 -0.37
CA ASN A 22 -4.56 14.13 1.03
C ASN A 22 -3.38 13.83 1.97
N CYS A 23 -2.59 12.83 1.65
CA CYS A 23 -1.51 12.35 2.53
C CYS A 23 -0.14 12.90 2.17
N ILE A 24 0.11 13.20 0.88
CA ILE A 24 1.43 13.56 0.38
C ILE A 24 1.38 14.89 -0.37
N ASP A 25 0.54 14.99 -1.43
CA ASP A 25 0.64 16.12 -2.37
C ASP A 25 0.30 17.47 -1.71
N ARG A 26 -0.68 17.50 -0.82
CA ARG A 26 -1.06 18.74 -0.09
C ARG A 26 0.03 19.30 0.81
N HIS A 27 1.08 18.52 1.08
CA HIS A 27 2.18 18.89 1.97
C HIS A 27 3.42 19.40 1.23
N LYS A 28 3.45 19.34 -0.10
CA LYS A 28 4.66 19.62 -0.92
C LYS A 28 5.24 21.01 -0.69
N ASP A 29 4.38 21.99 -0.41
CA ASP A 29 4.78 23.38 -0.16
C ASP A 29 5.08 23.66 1.32
N LYS A 30 4.96 22.67 2.20
CA LYS A 30 5.21 22.84 3.63
C LYS A 30 6.70 22.64 3.95
N GLU A 31 7.20 23.40 4.92
CA GLU A 31 8.61 23.32 5.34
C GLU A 31 9.00 21.92 5.80
N PHE A 32 8.12 21.26 6.56
CA PHE A 32 8.36 19.91 7.07
C PHE A 32 8.47 18.83 6.01
N PHE A 33 8.10 19.10 4.76
CA PHE A 33 8.21 18.14 3.65
C PHE A 33 9.66 17.70 3.39
N LYS A 34 10.63 18.43 3.92
CA LYS A 34 12.05 18.06 3.89
C LYS A 34 12.47 17.17 5.08
N ASN A 35 11.60 17.04 6.10
CA ASN A 35 11.90 16.26 7.29
C ASN A 35 11.73 14.77 7.02
N THR A 36 12.31 13.97 7.89
CA THR A 36 12.14 12.51 7.86
C THR A 36 10.66 12.16 8.04
N PHE A 37 10.17 11.29 7.17
CA PHE A 37 8.82 10.73 7.25
C PHE A 37 8.83 9.37 7.94
N ILE A 38 9.71 8.46 7.49
CA ILE A 38 9.79 7.11 8.03
C ILE A 38 11.19 6.85 8.56
N PHE A 39 11.28 6.38 9.79
CA PHE A 39 12.43 5.66 10.33
C PHE A 39 12.10 4.18 10.34
N ALA A 40 13.03 3.35 9.95
CA ALA A 40 12.83 1.91 9.94
C ALA A 40 14.05 1.19 10.49
N GLU A 41 13.82 0.30 11.44
CA GLU A 41 14.78 -0.68 11.90
C GLU A 41 14.27 -2.08 11.53
N ARG A 42 15.11 -2.86 10.90
CA ARG A 42 14.79 -4.24 10.52
C ARG A 42 15.30 -5.21 11.58
N GLU A 43 14.73 -6.41 11.64
CA GLU A 43 15.19 -7.45 12.57
C GLU A 43 16.65 -7.89 12.35
N ASP A 44 17.28 -7.55 11.22
CA ASP A 44 18.70 -7.77 10.95
C ASP A 44 19.58 -6.60 11.46
N GLY A 45 18.99 -5.66 12.21
CA GLY A 45 19.66 -4.49 12.78
C GLY A 45 19.97 -3.38 11.77
N LYS A 46 19.45 -3.46 10.55
CA LYS A 46 19.63 -2.40 9.57
C LYS A 46 18.65 -1.27 9.80
N GLU A 47 19.19 -0.10 10.05
CA GLU A 47 18.46 1.16 10.14
C GLU A 47 18.42 1.86 8.78
N SER A 48 17.32 2.52 8.50
CA SER A 48 17.14 3.37 7.32
C SER A 48 16.09 4.44 7.60
N SER A 49 16.16 5.53 6.87
CA SER A 49 15.14 6.57 6.93
C SER A 49 14.89 7.19 5.57
N ILE A 50 13.74 7.82 5.40
CA ILE A 50 13.37 8.53 4.18
C ILE A 50 12.62 9.80 4.53
N THR A 51 12.92 10.91 3.84
CA THR A 51 12.17 12.16 3.97
C THR A 51 10.86 12.11 3.19
N TYR A 52 9.88 12.97 3.51
CA TYR A 52 8.66 13.11 2.70
C TYR A 52 8.97 13.41 1.24
N LYS A 53 9.94 14.30 0.99
CA LYS A 53 10.35 14.71 -0.36
C LYS A 53 10.92 13.53 -1.16
N GLU A 54 11.80 12.74 -0.55
CA GLU A 54 12.37 11.58 -1.21
C GLU A 54 11.33 10.48 -1.39
N PHE A 55 10.46 10.30 -0.40
CA PHE A 55 9.34 9.37 -0.48
C PHE A 55 8.41 9.68 -1.67
N ASP A 56 8.01 10.98 -1.86
CA ASP A 56 7.20 11.40 -3.03
C ASP A 56 7.88 11.08 -4.35
N LYS A 57 9.19 11.29 -4.46
CA LYS A 57 9.96 10.89 -5.65
C LYS A 57 9.91 9.39 -5.88
N GLN A 58 10.13 8.59 -4.85
CA GLN A 58 10.14 7.14 -4.98
C GLN A 58 8.74 6.60 -5.35
N ILE A 59 7.67 7.08 -4.73
CA ILE A 59 6.30 6.68 -5.10
C ILE A 59 5.97 7.08 -6.54
N SER A 60 6.51 8.20 -7.03
CA SER A 60 6.31 8.65 -8.41
C SER A 60 7.05 7.76 -9.41
N LYS A 61 8.30 7.37 -9.13
CA LYS A 61 9.07 6.42 -9.96
C LYS A 61 8.37 5.06 -10.05
N VAL A 62 7.95 4.51 -8.91
CA VAL A 62 7.21 3.23 -8.88
C VAL A 62 5.87 3.37 -9.62
N GLY A 63 5.12 4.43 -9.40
CA GLY A 63 3.85 4.69 -10.09
C GLY A 63 4.00 4.80 -11.61
N ASN A 64 5.03 5.51 -12.10
CA ASN A 64 5.35 5.59 -13.52
C ASN A 64 5.72 4.21 -14.09
N THR A 65 6.49 3.42 -13.34
CA THR A 65 6.81 2.04 -13.76
C THR A 65 5.56 1.18 -13.88
N LEU A 66 4.63 1.29 -12.94
CA LEU A 66 3.35 0.59 -13.03
C LEU A 66 2.59 0.98 -14.30
N LYS A 67 2.49 2.29 -14.61
CA LYS A 67 1.86 2.77 -15.85
C LYS A 67 2.55 2.24 -17.11
N ILE A 68 3.88 2.26 -17.17
CA ILE A 68 4.67 1.71 -18.29
C ILE A 68 4.42 0.20 -18.46
N ASN A 69 4.19 -0.53 -17.37
CA ASN A 69 3.85 -1.95 -17.40
C ASN A 69 2.36 -2.23 -17.64
N GLY A 70 1.56 -1.23 -18.00
CA GLY A 70 0.18 -1.39 -18.47
C GLY A 70 -0.89 -1.32 -17.37
N PHE A 71 -0.52 -1.05 -16.12
CA PHE A 71 -1.49 -0.91 -15.03
C PHE A 71 -2.30 0.37 -15.17
N LYS A 72 -3.60 0.26 -14.91
CA LYS A 72 -4.59 1.34 -15.07
C LYS A 72 -5.43 1.48 -13.80
N LYS A 73 -6.06 2.64 -13.64
CA LYS A 73 -7.06 2.90 -12.61
C LYS A 73 -8.02 1.72 -12.45
N GLY A 74 -8.21 1.28 -11.20
CA GLY A 74 -9.07 0.16 -10.83
C GLY A 74 -8.40 -1.22 -10.89
N ASP A 75 -7.21 -1.36 -11.46
CA ASP A 75 -6.47 -2.63 -11.40
C ASP A 75 -6.04 -2.95 -9.98
N VAL A 76 -6.16 -4.21 -9.58
CA VAL A 76 -5.77 -4.67 -8.24
C VAL A 76 -4.31 -5.11 -8.23
N ILE A 77 -3.53 -4.56 -7.29
CA ILE A 77 -2.13 -4.91 -7.09
C ILE A 77 -1.93 -5.32 -5.63
N ALA A 78 -1.41 -6.52 -5.43
CA ALA A 78 -1.18 -7.05 -4.09
C ALA A 78 0.15 -6.57 -3.49
N LEU A 79 0.17 -6.41 -2.15
CA LEU A 79 1.36 -6.20 -1.35
C LEU A 79 1.55 -7.39 -0.42
N TYR A 80 2.48 -8.28 -0.75
CA TYR A 80 2.92 -9.38 0.11
C TYR A 80 4.36 -9.12 0.52
N MET A 81 4.52 -8.18 1.45
CA MET A 81 5.81 -7.65 1.89
C MET A 81 5.79 -7.41 3.41
N PRO A 82 6.94 -7.53 4.11
CA PRO A 82 7.06 -7.08 5.49
C PRO A 82 7.04 -5.54 5.57
N GLN A 83 7.06 -4.99 6.79
CA GLN A 83 7.09 -3.54 7.01
C GLN A 83 8.46 -2.93 6.68
N PHE A 84 8.73 -2.77 5.39
CA PHE A 84 9.89 -2.06 4.86
C PHE A 84 9.47 -0.69 4.33
N ILE A 85 10.39 0.26 4.19
CA ILE A 85 10.14 1.55 3.52
C ILE A 85 9.58 1.31 2.11
N GLU A 86 10.11 0.32 1.40
CA GLU A 86 9.67 -0.07 0.06
C GLU A 86 8.20 -0.53 0.02
N THR A 87 7.69 -1.11 1.10
CA THR A 87 6.27 -1.52 1.21
C THR A 87 5.35 -0.31 1.21
N TYR A 88 5.71 0.73 1.98
CA TYR A 88 4.98 1.98 2.00
C TYR A 88 5.08 2.74 0.68
N ILE A 89 6.26 2.73 0.05
CA ILE A 89 6.44 3.30 -1.30
C ILE A 89 5.51 2.61 -2.30
N ALA A 90 5.49 1.27 -2.33
CA ALA A 90 4.60 0.52 -3.22
C ALA A 90 3.11 0.81 -2.93
N TYR A 91 2.72 0.85 -1.65
CA TYR A 91 1.36 1.18 -1.22
C TYR A 91 0.88 2.52 -1.79
N PHE A 92 1.63 3.59 -1.56
CA PHE A 92 1.26 4.90 -2.06
C PHE A 92 1.40 5.05 -3.58
N ALA A 93 2.35 4.34 -4.21
CA ALA A 93 2.50 4.34 -5.66
C ALA A 93 1.31 3.70 -6.38
N ILE A 94 0.78 2.60 -5.86
CA ILE A 94 -0.43 1.94 -6.36
C ILE A 94 -1.62 2.90 -6.26
N LEU A 95 -1.81 3.53 -5.10
CA LEU A 95 -2.88 4.52 -4.89
C LEU A 95 -2.72 5.74 -5.79
N LYS A 96 -1.47 6.21 -5.99
CA LYS A 96 -1.17 7.42 -6.79
C LYS A 96 -1.67 7.32 -8.23
N ILE A 97 -1.67 6.12 -8.80
CA ILE A 97 -2.16 5.88 -10.17
C ILE A 97 -3.62 5.40 -10.21
N GLY A 98 -4.34 5.46 -9.08
CA GLY A 98 -5.75 5.05 -8.98
C GLY A 98 -5.98 3.54 -9.02
N CYS A 99 -4.93 2.73 -8.85
CA CYS A 99 -5.05 1.28 -8.67
C CYS A 99 -5.51 0.95 -7.24
N VAL A 100 -5.99 -0.27 -7.06
CA VAL A 100 -6.49 -0.78 -5.79
C VAL A 100 -5.42 -1.61 -5.10
N VAL A 101 -5.09 -1.26 -3.86
CA VAL A 101 -4.13 -2.02 -3.05
C VAL A 101 -4.80 -3.23 -2.42
N LEU A 102 -4.15 -4.39 -2.54
CA LEU A 102 -4.51 -5.61 -1.83
C LEU A 102 -3.40 -5.98 -0.84
N PRO A 103 -3.42 -5.44 0.39
CA PRO A 103 -2.41 -5.80 1.38
C PRO A 103 -2.65 -7.22 1.88
N LEU A 104 -1.59 -8.03 1.90
CA LEU A 104 -1.59 -9.40 2.38
C LEU A 104 -0.66 -9.53 3.59
N PHE A 105 -1.12 -10.20 4.62
CA PHE A 105 -0.29 -10.46 5.80
C PHE A 105 0.98 -11.20 5.40
N SER A 106 2.13 -10.63 5.72
CA SER A 106 3.44 -11.17 5.34
C SER A 106 3.76 -12.56 5.92
N GLY A 107 2.93 -13.03 6.86
CA GLY A 107 3.00 -14.37 7.44
C GLY A 107 2.07 -15.40 6.80
N TYR A 108 1.33 -15.06 5.74
CA TYR A 108 0.51 -16.06 5.05
C TYR A 108 1.37 -17.09 4.31
N GLY A 109 0.94 -18.35 4.35
CA GLY A 109 1.48 -19.38 3.44
C GLY A 109 0.89 -19.24 2.03
N SER A 110 1.48 -19.95 1.05
CA SER A 110 1.14 -19.86 -0.38
C SER A 110 -0.35 -19.99 -0.65
N LYS A 111 -1.00 -21.02 -0.10
CA LYS A 111 -2.44 -21.26 -0.32
C LYS A 111 -3.29 -20.03 0.03
N ALA A 112 -3.00 -19.38 1.16
CA ALA A 112 -3.76 -18.21 1.60
C ALA A 112 -3.50 -16.98 0.70
N VAL A 113 -2.28 -16.83 0.18
CA VAL A 113 -1.91 -15.78 -0.78
C VAL A 113 -2.63 -16.01 -2.10
N ILE A 114 -2.48 -17.20 -2.70
CA ILE A 114 -3.06 -17.55 -4.01
C ILE A 114 -4.58 -17.42 -4.02
N GLU A 115 -5.25 -17.88 -2.95
CA GLU A 115 -6.72 -17.76 -2.83
C GLU A 115 -7.16 -16.29 -2.89
N ARG A 116 -6.48 -15.39 -2.16
CA ARG A 116 -6.82 -13.96 -2.13
C ARG A 116 -6.51 -13.24 -3.43
N LEU A 117 -5.39 -13.58 -4.06
CA LEU A 117 -5.04 -13.07 -5.38
C LEU A 117 -6.12 -13.42 -6.42
N ASN A 118 -6.59 -14.67 -6.41
CA ASN A 118 -7.64 -15.13 -7.33
C ASN A 118 -8.99 -14.47 -7.05
N ILE A 119 -9.41 -14.36 -5.77
CA ILE A 119 -10.68 -13.70 -5.40
C ILE A 119 -10.67 -12.24 -5.84
N ALA A 120 -9.57 -11.52 -5.59
CA ALA A 120 -9.42 -10.12 -5.95
C ALA A 120 -9.05 -9.89 -7.42
N LYS A 121 -8.77 -10.95 -8.18
CA LYS A 121 -8.29 -10.89 -9.57
C LYS A 121 -7.07 -9.97 -9.70
N ALA A 122 -6.11 -10.13 -8.79
CA ALA A 122 -4.92 -9.30 -8.77
C ALA A 122 -4.10 -9.46 -10.05
N LYS A 123 -3.74 -8.33 -10.69
CA LYS A 123 -2.91 -8.30 -11.89
C LYS A 123 -1.42 -8.18 -11.59
N GLY A 124 -1.07 -7.63 -10.43
CA GLY A 124 0.30 -7.47 -9.98
C GLY A 124 0.47 -7.87 -8.52
N ILE A 125 1.69 -8.21 -8.16
CA ILE A 125 2.08 -8.45 -6.77
C ILE A 125 3.46 -7.85 -6.51
N PHE A 126 3.57 -7.08 -5.42
CA PHE A 126 4.85 -6.71 -4.82
C PHE A 126 5.22 -7.74 -3.76
N THR A 127 6.47 -8.19 -3.77
CA THR A 127 6.98 -9.13 -2.77
C THR A 127 8.49 -8.95 -2.57
N VAL A 128 9.05 -9.65 -1.60
CA VAL A 128 10.49 -9.62 -1.29
C VAL A 128 11.09 -11.01 -1.45
N GLU A 129 12.36 -11.06 -1.87
CA GLU A 129 13.07 -12.33 -1.98
C GLU A 129 13.22 -12.98 -0.60
N LYS A 130 13.65 -12.17 0.39
CA LYS A 130 13.86 -12.62 1.77
C LYS A 130 13.59 -11.54 2.80
N THR A 131 13.26 -11.98 3.99
CA THR A 131 13.10 -11.16 5.19
C THR A 131 13.59 -11.92 6.42
N PHE A 132 13.62 -11.25 7.57
CA PHE A 132 13.89 -11.89 8.86
C PHE A 132 12.65 -11.87 9.73
N ARG A 133 12.41 -12.94 10.48
CA ARG A 133 11.38 -13.00 11.50
C ARG A 133 11.86 -13.87 12.66
N LYS A 134 11.83 -13.32 13.88
CA LYS A 134 12.38 -13.98 15.08
C LYS A 134 13.81 -14.45 14.87
N ALA A 135 14.65 -13.55 14.34
CA ALA A 135 16.06 -13.76 14.00
C ALA A 135 16.32 -14.90 12.97
N LYS A 136 15.29 -15.39 12.26
CA LYS A 136 15.43 -16.40 11.21
C LYS A 136 15.21 -15.78 9.84
N GLU A 137 16.08 -16.10 8.88
CA GLU A 137 15.86 -15.73 7.48
C GLU A 137 14.67 -16.53 6.93
N ILE A 138 13.74 -15.83 6.29
CA ILE A 138 12.59 -16.39 5.59
C ILE A 138 12.70 -16.01 4.12
N ARG A 139 12.81 -16.99 3.24
CA ARG A 139 12.80 -16.82 1.80
C ARG A 139 11.35 -16.68 1.33
N MET A 140 10.84 -15.46 1.40
CA MET A 140 9.42 -15.16 1.27
C MET A 140 8.89 -15.44 -0.15
N PHE A 141 9.65 -15.05 -1.17
CA PHE A 141 9.27 -15.32 -2.56
C PHE A 141 9.26 -16.82 -2.88
N ASP A 142 10.22 -17.59 -2.34
CA ASP A 142 10.27 -19.04 -2.55
C ASP A 142 9.01 -19.76 -2.06
N GLN A 143 8.32 -19.21 -1.04
CA GLN A 143 7.10 -19.80 -0.51
C GLN A 143 5.91 -19.74 -1.48
N ILE A 144 5.91 -18.79 -2.42
CA ILE A 144 4.76 -18.56 -3.31
C ILE A 144 5.06 -18.76 -4.79
N LYS A 145 6.33 -18.65 -5.21
CA LYS A 145 6.70 -18.57 -6.64
C LYS A 145 6.18 -19.71 -7.51
N ASN A 146 6.19 -20.93 -6.99
CA ASN A 146 5.77 -22.12 -7.74
C ASN A 146 4.24 -22.23 -7.90
N GLU A 147 3.47 -21.47 -7.12
CA GLU A 147 2.01 -21.50 -7.15
C GLU A 147 1.41 -20.25 -7.83
N LEU A 148 2.22 -19.23 -8.12
CA LEU A 148 1.76 -17.99 -8.74
C LEU A 148 1.15 -18.20 -10.14
N ASP A 149 1.52 -19.26 -10.86
CA ASP A 149 0.92 -19.60 -12.15
C ASP A 149 -0.55 -20.03 -12.04
N GLN A 150 -1.03 -20.38 -10.82
CA GLN A 150 -2.44 -20.63 -10.55
C GLN A 150 -3.29 -19.36 -10.53
N VAL A 151 -2.66 -18.17 -10.52
CA VAL A 151 -3.34 -16.88 -10.57
C VAL A 151 -3.39 -16.38 -12.01
N ILE A 152 -4.49 -16.72 -12.71
CA ILE A 152 -4.66 -16.45 -14.15
C ILE A 152 -4.56 -14.95 -14.46
N SER A 153 -5.04 -14.08 -13.55
CA SER A 153 -5.03 -12.63 -13.72
C SER A 153 -3.64 -12.01 -13.53
N LEU A 154 -2.65 -12.74 -13.00
CA LEU A 154 -1.36 -12.18 -12.62
C LEU A 154 -0.47 -11.94 -13.85
N GLU A 155 -0.18 -10.68 -14.11
CA GLU A 155 0.63 -10.23 -15.24
C GLU A 155 2.09 -9.95 -14.85
N LYS A 156 2.31 -9.39 -13.64
CA LYS A 156 3.62 -8.91 -13.17
C LYS A 156 3.88 -9.22 -11.70
N ILE A 157 5.15 -9.48 -11.40
CA ILE A 157 5.70 -9.67 -10.05
C ILE A 157 6.78 -8.61 -9.86
N PHE A 158 6.59 -7.70 -8.91
CA PHE A 158 7.55 -6.67 -8.55
C PHE A 158 8.34 -7.17 -7.33
N LEU A 159 9.61 -7.50 -7.55
CA LEU A 159 10.42 -8.21 -6.57
C LEU A 159 11.51 -7.31 -5.97
N LEU A 160 11.49 -7.13 -4.67
CA LEU A 160 12.64 -6.62 -3.91
C LEU A 160 13.63 -7.78 -3.70
N GLY A 161 14.49 -7.98 -4.68
CA GLY A 161 15.42 -9.10 -4.76
C GLY A 161 16.16 -9.13 -6.09
N LYS A 162 16.86 -10.24 -6.36
CA LYS A 162 17.70 -10.41 -7.56
C LYS A 162 17.24 -11.54 -8.48
N GLU A 163 16.25 -12.34 -8.07
CA GLU A 163 15.75 -13.44 -8.89
C GLU A 163 15.14 -12.90 -10.19
N LYS A 164 15.35 -13.61 -11.31
CA LYS A 164 14.92 -13.20 -12.65
C LYS A 164 13.85 -14.14 -13.18
N GLY A 165 12.94 -13.62 -13.99
CA GLY A 165 11.89 -14.41 -14.63
C GLY A 165 11.05 -13.58 -15.59
N LYS A 166 10.27 -14.23 -16.46
CA LYS A 166 9.50 -13.57 -17.53
C LYS A 166 8.51 -12.51 -17.00
N LYS A 167 7.89 -12.77 -15.84
CA LYS A 167 6.94 -11.84 -15.21
C LYS A 167 7.58 -10.96 -14.13
N ILE A 168 8.87 -11.19 -13.79
CA ILE A 168 9.56 -10.53 -12.67
C ILE A 168 10.16 -9.22 -13.12
N PHE A 169 9.88 -8.17 -12.35
CA PHE A 169 10.47 -6.84 -12.45
C PHE A 169 11.14 -6.50 -11.12
N ASN A 170 12.47 -6.38 -11.11
CA ASN A 170 13.22 -6.14 -9.89
C ASN A 170 13.16 -4.69 -9.45
N TRP A 171 13.17 -4.46 -8.13
CA TRP A 171 13.06 -3.14 -7.51
C TRP A 171 14.11 -2.13 -8.01
N GLU A 172 15.33 -2.57 -8.26
CA GLU A 172 16.42 -1.72 -8.78
C GLU A 172 16.07 -1.00 -10.09
N ASN A 173 15.21 -1.59 -10.91
CA ASN A 173 14.81 -1.03 -12.20
C ASN A 173 13.89 0.19 -12.08
N PHE A 174 13.27 0.45 -10.91
CA PHE A 174 12.48 1.65 -10.67
C PHE A 174 13.32 2.93 -10.65
N GLN A 175 14.62 2.83 -10.38
CA GLN A 175 15.48 4.00 -10.22
C GLN A 175 15.71 4.79 -11.53
N ASN A 176 15.58 4.13 -12.67
CA ASN A 176 15.82 4.72 -13.99
C ASN A 176 14.57 5.35 -14.63
N VAL A 177 13.47 5.48 -13.85
CA VAL A 177 12.20 6.03 -14.33
C VAL A 177 11.99 7.43 -13.77
N SER A 178 11.28 8.29 -14.52
CA SER A 178 10.95 9.66 -14.10
C SER A 178 10.24 9.69 -12.75
N ASP A 179 10.59 10.65 -11.91
CA ASP A 179 9.91 10.97 -10.65
C ASP A 179 8.81 12.03 -10.80
N ASN A 180 8.51 12.44 -12.03
CA ASN A 180 7.40 13.34 -12.33
C ASN A 180 6.14 12.54 -12.64
N LEU A 181 5.22 12.49 -11.70
CA LEU A 181 3.94 11.79 -11.82
C LEU A 181 2.83 12.59 -11.13
N LYS A 182 1.85 13.04 -11.90
CA LYS A 182 0.63 13.62 -11.34
C LYS A 182 -0.22 12.50 -10.72
N THR A 183 -0.72 12.74 -9.52
CA THR A 183 -1.66 11.82 -8.86
C THR A 183 -2.98 11.76 -9.63
N GLU A 184 -3.49 10.55 -9.84
CA GLU A 184 -4.77 10.30 -10.51
C GLU A 184 -5.92 10.84 -9.66
N GLU A 185 -6.77 11.65 -10.27
CA GLU A 185 -8.01 12.13 -9.65
C GLU A 185 -9.08 11.03 -9.76
N THR A 186 -9.25 10.28 -8.69
CA THR A 186 -10.29 9.25 -8.61
C THR A 186 -11.64 9.85 -8.21
N ASP A 187 -12.73 9.15 -8.48
CA ASP A 187 -13.97 9.45 -7.77
C ASP A 187 -13.77 9.18 -6.27
N ALA A 188 -14.42 9.98 -5.43
CA ALA A 188 -14.29 9.86 -3.97
C ALA A 188 -14.66 8.46 -3.48
N GLU A 189 -15.63 7.83 -4.14
CA GLU A 189 -16.14 6.50 -3.83
C GLU A 189 -15.44 5.37 -4.61
N ASP A 190 -14.41 5.68 -5.41
CA ASP A 190 -13.63 4.63 -6.07
C ASP A 190 -12.93 3.74 -5.03
N PRO A 191 -12.86 2.41 -5.28
CA PRO A 191 -12.11 1.50 -4.45
C PRO A 191 -10.62 1.89 -4.37
N ALA A 192 -10.09 1.90 -3.15
CA ALA A 192 -8.68 2.18 -2.88
C ALA A 192 -7.95 0.96 -2.30
N ILE A 193 -8.60 0.24 -1.38
CA ILE A 193 -7.98 -0.88 -0.67
C ILE A 193 -8.97 -2.02 -0.51
N ILE A 194 -8.48 -3.25 -0.61
CA ILE A 194 -9.24 -4.46 -0.29
C ILE A 194 -8.53 -5.19 0.85
N HIS A 195 -9.16 -5.24 2.03
CA HIS A 195 -8.70 -6.06 3.14
C HIS A 195 -9.52 -7.33 3.27
N PHE A 196 -8.85 -8.47 3.40
CA PHE A 196 -9.53 -9.73 3.64
C PHE A 196 -9.70 -10.01 5.13
N THR A 197 -10.93 -10.39 5.50
CA THR A 197 -11.27 -10.94 6.82
C THR A 197 -11.41 -12.45 6.74
N SER A 198 -11.27 -13.13 7.88
CA SER A 198 -11.37 -14.60 7.98
C SER A 198 -12.76 -15.15 7.60
N GLY A 199 -13.79 -14.29 7.61
CA GLY A 199 -15.17 -14.66 7.31
C GLY A 199 -15.73 -15.72 8.26
N THR A 200 -17.00 -15.59 8.66
CA THR A 200 -17.69 -16.57 9.52
C THR A 200 -17.98 -17.90 8.82
N THR A 201 -17.92 -17.92 7.48
CA THR A 201 -18.20 -19.09 6.62
C THR A 201 -16.94 -19.85 6.19
N GLY A 202 -15.76 -19.50 6.74
CA GLY A 202 -14.47 -20.12 6.40
C GLY A 202 -13.83 -19.63 5.09
N LYS A 203 -14.56 -18.96 4.21
CA LYS A 203 -13.97 -18.34 3.01
C LYS A 203 -13.58 -16.89 3.28
N PRO A 204 -12.40 -16.43 2.82
CA PRO A 204 -12.00 -15.03 2.95
C PRO A 204 -13.02 -14.08 2.29
N LYS A 205 -13.34 -12.99 2.98
CA LYS A 205 -14.23 -11.93 2.44
C LYS A 205 -13.42 -10.66 2.29
N GLY A 206 -13.45 -10.05 1.10
CA GLY A 206 -12.79 -8.77 0.82
C GLY A 206 -13.67 -7.60 1.24
N CYS A 207 -13.21 -6.82 2.21
CA CYS A 207 -13.80 -5.53 2.59
C CYS A 207 -13.14 -4.43 1.75
N VAL A 208 -13.96 -3.67 1.02
CA VAL A 208 -13.49 -2.60 0.13
C VAL A 208 -13.58 -1.26 0.85
N TYR A 209 -12.49 -0.52 0.87
CA TYR A 209 -12.41 0.84 1.37
C TYR A 209 -12.25 1.80 0.20
N THR A 210 -13.00 2.89 0.21
CA THR A 210 -12.92 3.93 -0.81
C THR A 210 -11.86 4.98 -0.45
N HIS A 211 -11.44 5.77 -1.44
CA HIS A 211 -10.46 6.84 -1.20
C HIS A 211 -10.94 7.81 -0.13
N ILE A 212 -12.18 8.30 -0.21
CA ILE A 212 -12.71 9.26 0.77
C ILE A 212 -13.03 8.58 2.10
N GLY A 213 -13.59 7.37 2.08
CA GLY A 213 -14.00 6.66 3.28
C GLY A 213 -12.83 6.41 4.23
N LEU A 214 -11.68 6.02 3.69
CA LEU A 214 -10.50 5.80 4.51
C LEU A 214 -9.97 7.13 5.07
N VAL A 215 -9.71 8.14 4.22
CA VAL A 215 -9.10 9.41 4.67
C VAL A 215 -10.00 10.14 5.67
N ALA A 216 -11.30 10.27 5.37
CA ALA A 216 -12.22 11.00 6.25
C ALA A 216 -12.35 10.33 7.61
N LYS A 217 -12.54 9.00 7.62
CA LYS A 217 -12.67 8.23 8.88
C LYS A 217 -11.39 8.30 9.71
N MET A 218 -10.24 8.11 9.07
CA MET A 218 -8.96 8.10 9.77
C MET A 218 -8.60 9.49 10.31
N SER A 219 -8.82 10.55 9.52
CA SER A 219 -8.54 11.91 9.97
C SER A 219 -9.44 12.33 11.15
N PHE A 220 -10.69 11.87 11.17
CA PHE A 220 -11.58 12.12 12.29
C PHE A 220 -11.15 11.35 13.54
N ASP A 221 -10.94 10.03 13.42
CA ASP A 221 -10.61 9.19 14.58
C ASP A 221 -9.31 9.63 15.25
N GLU A 222 -8.28 9.83 14.46
CA GLU A 222 -6.96 10.12 15.03
C GLU A 222 -6.75 11.61 15.24
N GLY A 223 -7.15 12.46 14.28
CA GLY A 223 -6.96 13.91 14.43
C GLY A 223 -7.87 14.55 15.47
N VAL A 224 -9.11 14.08 15.60
CA VAL A 224 -10.09 14.66 16.53
C VAL A 224 -10.15 13.87 17.85
N LEU A 225 -10.30 12.54 17.78
CA LEU A 225 -10.52 11.73 18.99
C LEU A 225 -9.23 11.40 19.72
N ALA A 226 -8.13 11.17 18.99
CA ALA A 226 -6.83 10.85 19.58
C ALA A 226 -5.88 12.06 19.65
N ASP A 227 -6.32 13.24 19.20
CA ASP A 227 -5.52 14.49 19.18
C ASP A 227 -4.17 14.37 18.47
N PHE A 228 -4.11 13.56 17.41
CA PHE A 228 -2.89 13.27 16.68
C PHE A 228 -2.42 14.48 15.86
N LYS A 229 -1.14 14.84 15.98
CA LYS A 229 -0.56 16.07 15.43
C LYS A 229 0.65 15.81 14.55
N GLN A 230 1.03 16.81 13.77
CA GLN A 230 2.23 16.80 12.94
C GLN A 230 3.52 16.55 13.74
N THR A 231 3.56 16.97 15.00
CA THR A 231 4.73 16.83 15.89
C THR A 231 4.88 15.42 16.46
N ASP A 232 3.89 14.56 16.27
CA ASP A 232 3.89 13.23 16.83
C ASP A 232 4.75 12.27 16.00
N ILE A 233 5.25 11.24 16.69
CA ILE A 233 5.95 10.11 16.07
C ILE A 233 5.07 8.89 16.24
N HIS A 234 4.62 8.34 15.13
CA HIS A 234 3.70 7.21 15.11
C HIS A 234 4.44 5.88 15.01
N LEU A 235 4.34 5.06 16.04
CA LEU A 235 4.82 3.68 16.03
C LEU A 235 3.65 2.73 15.76
N CYS A 236 3.75 1.95 14.70
CA CYS A 236 2.79 0.88 14.43
C CYS A 236 3.50 -0.43 14.10
N MET A 237 3.33 -1.42 14.95
CA MET A 237 3.89 -2.76 14.75
C MET A 237 2.96 -3.71 13.99
N ALA A 238 1.79 -3.23 13.56
CA ALA A 238 0.84 -4.06 12.81
C ALA A 238 1.25 -4.17 11.34
N ASP A 239 1.34 -5.42 10.85
CA ASP A 239 1.59 -5.72 9.45
C ASP A 239 0.58 -5.04 8.51
N MET A 240 1.02 -4.64 7.32
CA MET A 240 0.18 -3.97 6.30
C MET A 240 -1.02 -4.82 5.85
N GLY A 241 -0.95 -6.13 5.99
CA GLY A 241 -2.08 -7.03 5.74
C GLY A 241 -3.23 -6.90 6.75
N TRP A 242 -3.02 -6.19 7.84
CA TRP A 242 -4.06 -5.79 8.77
C TRP A 242 -4.49 -4.35 8.50
N MET A 243 -5.77 -4.05 8.68
CA MET A 243 -6.29 -2.70 8.47
C MET A 243 -5.53 -1.64 9.28
N VAL A 244 -5.08 -1.98 10.49
CA VAL A 244 -4.31 -1.07 11.34
C VAL A 244 -2.99 -0.65 10.69
N GLY A 245 -2.29 -1.54 9.99
CA GLY A 245 -1.04 -1.21 9.28
C GLY A 245 -1.25 -0.20 8.16
N SER A 246 -2.22 -0.45 7.27
CA SER A 246 -2.58 0.48 6.18
C SER A 246 -3.14 1.80 6.72
N LYS A 247 -3.95 1.73 7.79
CA LYS A 247 -4.47 2.88 8.51
C LYS A 247 -3.34 3.77 9.03
N SER A 248 -2.35 3.19 9.69
CA SER A 248 -1.23 3.91 10.30
C SER A 248 -0.44 4.73 9.29
N ALA A 249 -0.11 4.16 8.12
CA ALA A 249 0.57 4.88 7.06
C ALA A 249 -0.26 6.09 6.57
N THR A 250 -1.57 5.89 6.41
CA THR A 250 -2.49 6.94 5.96
C THR A 250 -2.62 8.05 6.98
N ILE A 251 -2.74 7.71 8.27
CA ILE A 251 -2.89 8.69 9.36
C ILE A 251 -1.64 9.56 9.50
N ALA A 252 -0.48 8.93 9.69
CA ALA A 252 0.77 9.66 9.89
C ALA A 252 1.01 10.62 8.73
N SER A 253 0.88 10.14 7.49
CA SER A 253 1.08 10.98 6.31
C SER A 253 0.01 12.07 6.15
N ALA A 254 -1.27 11.77 6.46
CA ALA A 254 -2.34 12.77 6.39
C ALA A 254 -2.12 13.94 7.37
N HIS A 255 -1.52 13.71 8.52
CA HIS A 255 -1.22 14.74 9.51
C HIS A 255 0.17 15.36 9.34
N GLY A 256 1.00 14.84 8.42
CA GLY A 256 2.39 15.32 8.25
C GLY A 256 3.32 14.86 9.37
N ALA A 257 2.94 13.83 10.12
CA ALA A 257 3.69 13.26 11.22
C ALA A 257 4.77 12.29 10.76
N GLN A 258 5.64 11.87 11.67
CA GLN A 258 6.68 10.88 11.42
C GLN A 258 6.17 9.47 11.76
N MET A 259 6.79 8.46 11.15
CA MET A 259 6.56 7.03 11.45
C MET A 259 7.86 6.36 11.89
N VAL A 260 7.72 5.36 12.76
CA VAL A 260 8.78 4.43 13.16
C VAL A 260 8.29 2.99 12.92
#